data_544f54ea371cdd94680633823dad5a8a
#
_entry.id   544f54ea371cdd94680633823dad5a8a
#
_cell.length_a   1.000
_cell.length_b   1.000
_cell.length_c   1.000
_cell.angle_alpha   90.00
_cell.angle_beta   90.00
_cell.angle_gamma   90.00
#
_symmetry.space_group_name_H-M   'P 1'
#
loop_
_entity.id
_entity.type
_entity.pdbx_description
1 polymer ?
#
loop_
_entity_poly.entity_id
_entity_poly.type
_entity_poly.pdbx_seq_one_letter_code
_entity_poly.pdbx_strand_id
1 'polypeptide(L)'
;MKKGKILIVDDNEDILFTLKLLLRPLAESVTLLSDPRELLPVISRTRFDVILLDMNFRRDAVSGKEGFHWLEEILRLDAKAVVIFITAYADTEKAVQAIKQGATDFIPKPWQNEKLLATVSSALQLSFSRTEVEALKKQKEKLKKQQETLKGQAGTLCIPAEPTKVIGESAAMHAIFQTIRKFSDTDANLLLLGENGTGKDLIARYVYEQSPRKKEVYVPIDLGSIPETLFESELFGYEKGAFTDARNGKP
;
A
#
# COMPACT_ATOMS: atom_id res chain seq x y z
N MET A 1 -19.04 -1.94 12.68
CA MET A 1 -18.79 -1.95 11.24
C MET A 1 -18.35 -0.56 10.79
N LYS A 2 -17.34 -0.45 9.92
CA LYS A 2 -16.94 0.84 9.34
C LYS A 2 -18.05 1.31 8.41
N LYS A 3 -18.48 2.57 8.55
CA LYS A 3 -19.50 3.18 7.71
C LYS A 3 -18.86 3.86 6.52
N GLY A 4 -19.53 3.84 5.36
CA GLY A 4 -19.02 4.43 4.12
C GLY A 4 -19.89 5.53 3.56
N LYS A 5 -19.37 6.25 2.57
CA LYS A 5 -20.09 7.28 1.82
C LYS A 5 -20.77 6.63 0.63
N ILE A 6 -22.09 6.75 0.57
CA ILE A 6 -22.92 6.11 -0.47
C ILE A 6 -23.54 7.20 -1.32
N LEU A 7 -23.42 7.05 -2.65
CA LEU A 7 -24.15 7.85 -3.63
C LEU A 7 -25.25 7.00 -4.24
N ILE A 8 -26.46 7.56 -4.36
CA ILE A 8 -27.61 6.93 -4.99
C ILE A 8 -28.10 7.82 -6.12
N VAL A 9 -28.21 7.26 -7.32
CA VAL A 9 -28.64 7.96 -8.53
C VAL A 9 -29.84 7.23 -9.10
N ASP A 10 -31.01 7.82 -9.00
CA ASP A 10 -32.30 7.29 -9.50
C ASP A 10 -33.24 8.47 -9.74
N ASP A 11 -33.96 8.51 -10.85
CA ASP A 11 -34.87 9.62 -11.16
C ASP A 11 -36.22 9.53 -10.46
N ASN A 12 -36.43 8.47 -9.67
CA ASN A 12 -37.60 8.27 -8.82
C ASN A 12 -37.28 8.67 -7.37
N GLU A 13 -37.88 9.74 -6.92
CA GLU A 13 -37.69 10.31 -5.56
C GLU A 13 -38.11 9.34 -4.45
N ASP A 14 -39.16 8.52 -4.65
CA ASP A 14 -39.62 7.53 -3.67
C ASP A 14 -38.58 6.43 -3.48
N ILE A 15 -37.92 6.00 -4.56
CA ILE A 15 -36.82 5.06 -4.53
C ILE A 15 -35.63 5.65 -3.79
N LEU A 16 -35.24 6.88 -4.12
CA LEU A 16 -34.16 7.59 -3.45
C LEU A 16 -34.39 7.68 -1.94
N PHE A 17 -35.59 8.06 -1.53
CA PHE A 17 -35.95 8.17 -0.13
C PHE A 17 -35.94 6.82 0.60
N THR A 18 -36.52 5.79 -0.02
CA THR A 18 -36.55 4.42 0.52
C THR A 18 -35.14 3.87 0.72
N LEU A 19 -34.28 3.99 -0.29
CA LEU A 19 -32.89 3.53 -0.23
C LEU A 19 -32.07 4.29 0.83
N LYS A 20 -32.28 5.60 0.95
CA LYS A 20 -31.66 6.42 1.99
C LYS A 20 -32.00 5.92 3.39
N LEU A 21 -33.24 5.60 3.66
CA LEU A 21 -33.67 5.07 4.95
C LEU A 21 -33.07 3.68 5.23
N LEU A 22 -33.12 2.80 4.25
CA LEU A 22 -32.60 1.43 4.37
C LEU A 22 -31.07 1.40 4.58
N LEU A 23 -30.34 2.29 3.91
CA LEU A 23 -28.88 2.27 3.94
C LEU A 23 -28.26 3.11 5.07
N ARG A 24 -29.07 3.89 5.79
CA ARG A 24 -28.62 4.71 6.94
C ARG A 24 -27.77 3.95 7.98
N PRO A 25 -28.09 2.69 8.33
CA PRO A 25 -27.27 1.93 9.30
C PRO A 25 -25.84 1.66 8.81
N LEU A 26 -25.65 1.50 7.49
CA LEU A 26 -24.37 1.17 6.83
C LEU A 26 -23.56 2.41 6.43
N ALA A 27 -24.24 3.57 6.32
CA ALA A 27 -23.66 4.78 5.75
C ALA A 27 -23.14 5.75 6.81
N GLU A 28 -21.98 6.36 6.51
CA GLU A 28 -21.53 7.61 7.14
C GLU A 28 -22.35 8.79 6.60
N SER A 29 -22.54 8.81 5.27
CA SER A 29 -23.38 9.77 4.58
C SER A 29 -24.01 9.12 3.35
N VAL A 30 -25.24 9.55 3.01
CA VAL A 30 -25.94 9.15 1.80
C VAL A 30 -26.26 10.40 1.00
N THR A 31 -25.70 10.49 -0.20
CA THR A 31 -25.98 11.55 -1.17
C THR A 31 -26.98 11.03 -2.20
N LEU A 32 -27.98 11.82 -2.53
CA LEU A 32 -29.03 11.46 -3.49
C LEU A 32 -28.91 12.36 -4.72
N LEU A 33 -29.04 11.79 -5.90
CA LEU A 33 -29.13 12.50 -7.17
C LEU A 33 -30.34 11.98 -7.96
N SER A 34 -31.23 12.89 -8.32
CA SER A 34 -32.37 12.59 -9.20
C SER A 34 -32.07 12.85 -10.68
N ASP A 35 -31.01 13.59 -10.97
CA ASP A 35 -30.54 13.86 -12.33
C ASP A 35 -29.15 13.27 -12.53
N PRO A 36 -28.97 12.27 -13.39
CA PRO A 36 -27.67 11.63 -13.63
C PRO A 36 -26.64 12.58 -14.24
N ARG A 37 -27.02 13.72 -14.82
CA ARG A 37 -26.10 14.73 -15.34
C ARG A 37 -25.28 15.42 -14.25
N GLU A 38 -25.76 15.42 -13.01
CA GLU A 38 -25.04 15.95 -11.87
C GLU A 38 -24.00 14.97 -11.31
N LEU A 39 -23.99 13.73 -11.81
CA LEU A 39 -23.12 12.65 -11.32
C LEU A 39 -21.64 13.02 -11.41
N LEU A 40 -21.16 13.40 -12.60
CA LEU A 40 -19.74 13.70 -12.83
C LEU A 40 -19.23 14.88 -11.97
N PRO A 41 -19.93 16.03 -11.88
CA PRO A 41 -19.56 17.10 -10.96
C PRO A 41 -19.46 16.66 -9.50
N VAL A 42 -20.36 15.78 -9.05
CA VAL A 42 -20.41 15.31 -7.64
C VAL A 42 -19.27 14.34 -7.34
N ILE A 43 -19.03 13.33 -8.18
CA ILE A 43 -17.95 12.36 -7.97
C ILE A 43 -16.55 12.96 -8.14
N SER A 44 -16.42 14.03 -8.93
CA SER A 44 -15.15 14.76 -9.07
C SER A 44 -14.76 15.53 -7.80
N ARG A 45 -15.74 15.94 -7.00
CA ARG A 45 -15.53 16.71 -5.75
C ARG A 45 -15.47 15.84 -4.51
N THR A 46 -16.19 14.72 -4.52
CA THR A 46 -16.34 13.86 -3.35
C THR A 46 -16.16 12.40 -3.75
N ARG A 47 -15.29 11.71 -3.07
CA ARG A 47 -15.12 10.26 -3.24
C ARG A 47 -16.22 9.52 -2.49
N PHE A 48 -16.86 8.60 -3.17
CA PHE A 48 -17.85 7.69 -2.59
C PHE A 48 -17.27 6.27 -2.51
N ASP A 49 -17.67 5.55 -1.47
CA ASP A 49 -17.26 4.16 -1.28
C ASP A 49 -18.11 3.20 -2.11
N VAL A 50 -19.39 3.51 -2.30
CA VAL A 50 -20.33 2.76 -3.14
C VAL A 50 -21.23 3.72 -3.89
N ILE A 51 -21.49 3.44 -5.15
CA ILE A 51 -22.43 4.15 -6.01
C ILE A 51 -23.53 3.18 -6.40
N LEU A 52 -24.77 3.49 -6.02
CA LEU A 52 -25.97 2.81 -6.50
C LEU A 52 -26.51 3.59 -7.69
N LEU A 53 -26.61 2.97 -8.84
CA LEU A 53 -26.96 3.60 -10.11
C LEU A 53 -28.18 2.92 -10.72
N ASP A 54 -29.23 3.66 -10.96
CA ASP A 54 -30.34 3.14 -11.77
C ASP A 54 -29.85 2.81 -13.19
N MET A 55 -30.33 1.70 -13.73
CA MET A 55 -30.01 1.32 -15.09
C MET A 55 -30.85 2.08 -16.10
N ASN A 56 -32.10 2.42 -15.77
CA ASN A 56 -33.07 3.00 -16.68
C ASN A 56 -33.59 4.34 -16.14
N PHE A 57 -33.17 5.42 -16.75
CA PHE A 57 -33.70 6.75 -16.49
C PHE A 57 -34.86 7.09 -17.42
N ARG A 58 -35.65 8.12 -17.11
CA ARG A 58 -36.86 8.51 -17.85
C ARG A 58 -36.68 8.67 -19.36
N ARG A 59 -35.47 9.00 -19.81
CA ARG A 59 -35.17 9.15 -21.25
C ARG A 59 -34.93 7.82 -21.95
N ASP A 60 -34.59 6.77 -21.19
CA ASP A 60 -34.29 5.44 -21.72
C ASP A 60 -34.87 4.35 -20.79
N ALA A 61 -36.21 4.33 -20.69
CA ALA A 61 -36.91 3.45 -19.77
C ALA A 61 -36.74 1.93 -20.10
N VAL A 62 -36.19 1.57 -21.25
CA VAL A 62 -36.18 0.17 -21.74
C VAL A 62 -34.79 -0.33 -22.14
N SER A 63 -33.93 0.50 -22.74
CA SER A 63 -32.68 -0.01 -23.36
C SER A 63 -31.52 -0.18 -22.38
N GLY A 64 -31.51 0.57 -21.29
CA GLY A 64 -30.40 0.56 -20.31
C GLY A 64 -29.12 1.25 -20.80
N LYS A 65 -29.10 1.80 -22.01
CA LYS A 65 -27.94 2.45 -22.60
C LYS A 65 -27.43 3.62 -21.77
N GLU A 66 -28.35 4.37 -21.14
CA GLU A 66 -28.02 5.52 -20.33
C GLU A 66 -27.28 5.09 -19.06
N GLY A 67 -27.70 4.03 -18.36
CA GLY A 67 -27.01 3.48 -17.21
C GLY A 67 -25.61 3.00 -17.56
N PHE A 68 -25.45 2.29 -18.69
CA PHE A 68 -24.13 1.86 -19.15
C PHE A 68 -23.21 3.02 -19.52
N HIS A 69 -23.72 4.08 -20.12
CA HIS A 69 -22.96 5.29 -20.40
C HIS A 69 -22.42 5.92 -19.09
N TRP A 70 -23.26 6.04 -18.09
CA TRP A 70 -22.82 6.59 -16.80
C TRP A 70 -21.83 5.68 -16.06
N LEU A 71 -21.97 4.37 -16.15
CA LEU A 71 -20.98 3.42 -15.65
C LEU A 71 -19.61 3.66 -16.31
N GLU A 72 -19.56 3.77 -17.63
CA GLU A 72 -18.32 4.02 -18.36
C GLU A 72 -17.67 5.33 -17.94
N GLU A 73 -18.45 6.40 -17.80
CA GLU A 73 -17.94 7.70 -17.34
C GLU A 73 -17.42 7.66 -15.90
N ILE A 74 -18.11 6.95 -15.00
CA ILE A 74 -17.63 6.73 -13.61
C ILE A 74 -16.29 6.01 -13.62
N LEU A 75 -16.21 4.88 -14.35
CA LEU A 75 -15.00 4.04 -14.39
C LEU A 75 -13.83 4.73 -15.11
N ARG A 76 -14.10 5.66 -16.02
CA ARG A 76 -13.08 6.50 -16.65
C ARG A 76 -12.45 7.47 -15.64
N LEU A 77 -13.23 8.02 -14.69
CA LEU A 77 -12.74 8.90 -13.64
C LEU A 77 -12.06 8.12 -12.51
N ASP A 78 -12.67 7.02 -12.08
CA ASP A 78 -12.10 6.11 -11.07
C ASP A 78 -12.32 4.65 -11.49
N ALA A 79 -11.32 4.05 -12.11
CA ALA A 79 -11.35 2.64 -12.55
C ALA A 79 -11.58 1.63 -11.39
N LYS A 80 -11.55 2.08 -10.15
CA LYS A 80 -11.76 1.27 -8.95
C LYS A 80 -13.08 1.59 -8.26
N ALA A 81 -13.89 2.47 -8.82
CA ALA A 81 -15.21 2.77 -8.27
C ALA A 81 -16.01 1.48 -8.06
N VAL A 82 -16.75 1.45 -6.97
CA VAL A 82 -17.63 0.31 -6.65
C VAL A 82 -19.05 0.74 -7.03
N VAL A 83 -19.52 0.25 -8.16
CA VAL A 83 -20.82 0.59 -8.73
C VAL A 83 -21.74 -0.62 -8.68
N ILE A 84 -22.94 -0.44 -8.13
CA ILE A 84 -24.02 -1.41 -8.08
C ILE A 84 -25.17 -0.87 -8.93
N PHE A 85 -25.60 -1.64 -9.90
CA PHE A 85 -26.80 -1.28 -10.66
C PHE A 85 -28.09 -1.64 -9.90
N ILE A 86 -29.09 -0.77 -10.01
CA ILE A 86 -30.46 -1.09 -9.64
C ILE A 86 -31.23 -1.24 -10.94
N THR A 87 -31.83 -2.42 -11.19
CA THR A 87 -32.44 -2.74 -12.47
C THR A 87 -33.92 -3.15 -12.34
N ALA A 88 -34.72 -2.89 -13.35
CA ALA A 88 -36.06 -3.45 -13.40
C ALA A 88 -36.00 -4.99 -13.55
N TYR A 89 -37.01 -5.67 -13.03
CA TYR A 89 -37.13 -7.13 -13.00
C TYR A 89 -36.97 -7.76 -14.39
N ALA A 90 -36.17 -8.84 -14.48
CA ALA A 90 -36.04 -9.79 -15.62
C ALA A 90 -34.95 -9.56 -16.68
N ASP A 91 -34.02 -8.61 -16.51
CA ASP A 91 -32.98 -8.43 -17.53
C ASP A 91 -31.63 -9.06 -17.10
N THR A 92 -31.64 -10.40 -17.00
CA THR A 92 -30.42 -11.17 -16.64
C THR A 92 -29.29 -10.93 -17.64
N GLU A 93 -29.59 -10.70 -18.90
CA GLU A 93 -28.60 -10.44 -19.94
C GLU A 93 -27.92 -9.07 -19.70
N LYS A 94 -28.68 -8.04 -19.39
CA LYS A 94 -28.14 -6.72 -19.05
C LYS A 94 -27.36 -6.74 -17.75
N ALA A 95 -27.79 -7.51 -16.74
CA ALA A 95 -27.04 -7.68 -15.50
C ALA A 95 -25.66 -8.31 -15.75
N VAL A 96 -25.60 -9.37 -16.56
CA VAL A 96 -24.34 -10.00 -16.98
C VAL A 96 -23.48 -9.02 -17.79
N GLN A 97 -24.08 -8.24 -18.68
CA GLN A 97 -23.38 -7.21 -19.45
C GLN A 97 -22.81 -6.12 -18.52
N ALA A 98 -23.56 -5.68 -17.51
CA ALA A 98 -23.12 -4.69 -16.55
C ALA A 98 -21.85 -5.15 -15.80
N ILE A 99 -21.84 -6.38 -15.32
CA ILE A 99 -20.66 -6.97 -14.64
C ILE A 99 -19.45 -7.04 -15.61
N LYS A 100 -19.66 -7.45 -16.87
CA LYS A 100 -18.61 -7.48 -17.90
C LYS A 100 -18.04 -6.09 -18.20
N GLN A 101 -18.84 -5.04 -18.07
CA GLN A 101 -18.43 -3.65 -18.26
C GLN A 101 -17.83 -3.00 -17.01
N GLY A 102 -17.72 -3.75 -15.90
CA GLY A 102 -17.02 -3.31 -14.70
C GLY A 102 -17.92 -2.89 -13.54
N ALA A 103 -19.24 -3.06 -13.62
CA ALA A 103 -20.08 -2.94 -12.44
C ALA A 103 -19.70 -4.02 -11.41
N THR A 104 -19.81 -3.68 -10.14
CA THR A 104 -19.46 -4.59 -9.05
C THR A 104 -20.55 -5.63 -8.81
N ASP A 105 -21.81 -5.19 -8.88
CA ASP A 105 -22.98 -6.04 -8.63
C ASP A 105 -24.24 -5.39 -9.21
N PHE A 106 -25.38 -6.08 -9.08
CA PHE A 106 -26.70 -5.54 -9.44
C PHE A 106 -27.79 -5.96 -8.45
N ILE A 107 -28.83 -5.15 -8.33
CA ILE A 107 -29.99 -5.37 -7.46
C ILE A 107 -31.26 -5.24 -8.30
N PRO A 108 -32.10 -6.27 -8.40
CA PRO A 108 -33.37 -6.18 -9.15
C PRO A 108 -34.44 -5.38 -8.36
N LYS A 109 -35.23 -4.60 -9.06
CA LYS A 109 -36.49 -3.96 -8.54
C LYS A 109 -37.67 -4.91 -8.82
N PRO A 110 -38.52 -5.27 -7.84
CA PRO A 110 -38.42 -4.92 -6.41
C PRO A 110 -37.38 -5.76 -5.69
N TRP A 111 -36.67 -5.17 -4.75
CA TRP A 111 -35.64 -5.85 -3.97
C TRP A 111 -36.16 -6.41 -2.66
N GLN A 112 -35.43 -7.38 -2.11
CA GLN A 112 -35.55 -7.80 -0.73
C GLN A 112 -34.57 -7.00 0.13
N ASN A 113 -35.03 -6.43 1.23
CA ASN A 113 -34.23 -5.51 2.05
C ASN A 113 -32.93 -6.18 2.57
N GLU A 114 -33.04 -7.45 3.00
CA GLU A 114 -31.89 -8.21 3.51
C GLU A 114 -30.82 -8.41 2.43
N LYS A 115 -31.27 -8.72 1.19
CA LYS A 115 -30.36 -8.91 0.04
C LYS A 115 -29.70 -7.60 -0.36
N LEU A 116 -30.45 -6.51 -0.41
CA LEU A 116 -29.93 -5.17 -0.69
C LEU A 116 -28.87 -4.77 0.34
N LEU A 117 -29.15 -4.91 1.62
CA LEU A 117 -28.23 -4.59 2.70
C LEU A 117 -26.96 -5.46 2.66
N ALA A 118 -27.10 -6.77 2.38
CA ALA A 118 -25.96 -7.68 2.25
C ALA A 118 -25.06 -7.29 1.06
N THR A 119 -25.64 -7.01 -0.12
CA THR A 119 -24.92 -6.59 -1.32
C THR A 119 -24.16 -5.28 -1.08
N VAL A 120 -24.83 -4.26 -0.53
CA VAL A 120 -24.18 -2.96 -0.24
C VAL A 120 -23.11 -3.10 0.83
N SER A 121 -23.33 -3.94 1.86
CA SER A 121 -22.31 -4.22 2.89
C SER A 121 -21.06 -4.86 2.29
N SER A 122 -21.20 -5.84 1.42
CA SER A 122 -20.09 -6.51 0.71
C SER A 122 -19.34 -5.51 -0.20
N ALA A 123 -20.06 -4.66 -0.89
CA ALA A 123 -19.49 -3.61 -1.74
C ALA A 123 -18.69 -2.57 -0.93
N LEU A 124 -19.18 -2.16 0.24
CA LEU A 124 -18.44 -1.29 1.16
C LEU A 124 -17.14 -1.95 1.64
N GLN A 125 -17.18 -3.23 2.00
CA GLN A 125 -15.97 -3.96 2.40
C GLN A 125 -14.95 -4.02 1.27
N LEU A 126 -15.40 -4.26 0.03
CA LEU A 126 -14.54 -4.25 -1.14
C LEU A 126 -13.87 -2.88 -1.35
N SER A 127 -14.63 -1.78 -1.24
CA SER A 127 -14.13 -0.41 -1.35
C SER A 127 -13.07 -0.12 -0.28
N PHE A 128 -13.32 -0.48 0.97
CA PHE A 128 -12.36 -0.30 2.05
C PHE A 128 -11.09 -1.09 1.85
N SER A 129 -11.18 -2.36 1.45
CA SER A 129 -10.02 -3.19 1.15
C SER A 129 -9.18 -2.62 0.01
N ARG A 130 -9.82 -2.14 -1.07
CA ARG A 130 -9.12 -1.46 -2.18
C ARG A 130 -8.37 -0.21 -1.71
N THR A 131 -9.01 0.60 -0.84
CA THR A 131 -8.42 1.82 -0.29
C THR A 131 -7.22 1.52 0.62
N GLU A 132 -7.33 0.49 1.46
CA GLU A 132 -6.25 0.06 2.35
C GLU A 132 -5.03 -0.47 1.57
N VAL A 133 -5.27 -1.30 0.56
CA VAL A 133 -4.21 -1.79 -0.33
C VAL A 133 -3.49 -0.63 -1.04
N GLU A 134 -4.21 0.41 -1.46
CA GLU A 134 -3.60 1.61 -2.05
C GLU A 134 -2.75 2.40 -1.05
N ALA A 135 -3.26 2.56 0.17
CA ALA A 135 -2.53 3.25 1.23
C ALA A 135 -1.22 2.51 1.55
N LEU A 136 -1.28 1.18 1.68
CA LEU A 136 -0.11 0.33 1.91
C LEU A 136 0.90 0.39 0.75
N LYS A 137 0.43 0.38 -0.51
CA LYS A 137 1.32 0.53 -1.68
C LYS A 137 2.04 1.89 -1.66
N LYS A 138 1.31 2.98 -1.41
CA LYS A 138 1.89 4.33 -1.31
C LYS A 138 2.90 4.43 -0.15
N GLN A 139 2.60 3.81 0.98
CA GLN A 139 3.51 3.76 2.13
C GLN A 139 4.79 2.98 1.81
N LYS A 140 4.65 1.81 1.16
CA LYS A 140 5.78 1.00 0.70
C LYS A 140 6.67 1.75 -0.29
N GLU A 141 6.08 2.50 -1.23
CA GLU A 141 6.84 3.33 -2.17
C GLU A 141 7.57 4.49 -1.47
N LYS A 142 6.92 5.14 -0.49
CA LYS A 142 7.58 6.16 0.33
C LYS A 142 8.77 5.59 1.10
N LEU A 143 8.59 4.43 1.74
CA LEU A 143 9.66 3.76 2.47
C LEU A 143 10.81 3.35 1.55
N LYS A 144 10.52 2.83 0.34
CA LYS A 144 11.57 2.55 -0.66
C LYS A 144 12.36 3.80 -1.03
N LYS A 145 11.67 4.91 -1.34
CA LYS A 145 12.34 6.18 -1.65
C LYS A 145 13.18 6.69 -0.48
N GLN A 146 12.69 6.57 0.76
CA GLN A 146 13.47 6.93 1.95
C GLN A 146 14.70 6.05 2.12
N GLN A 147 14.57 4.72 1.89
CA GLN A 147 15.72 3.82 1.90
C GLN A 147 16.75 4.14 0.82
N GLU A 148 16.30 4.49 -0.40
CA GLU A 148 17.19 4.91 -1.48
C GLU A 148 17.90 6.23 -1.15
N THR A 149 17.20 7.18 -0.53
CA THR A 149 17.78 8.46 -0.06
C THR A 149 18.78 8.24 1.07
N LEU A 150 18.47 7.38 2.02
CA LEU A 150 19.37 6.99 3.12
C LEU A 150 20.58 6.21 2.60
N LYS A 151 20.40 5.32 1.61
CA LYS A 151 21.52 4.66 0.91
C LYS A 151 22.40 5.67 0.17
N GLY A 152 21.83 6.72 -0.43
CA GLY A 152 22.57 7.82 -1.03
C GLY A 152 23.34 8.66 -0.01
N GLN A 153 22.78 8.89 1.17
CA GLN A 153 23.43 9.64 2.26
C GLN A 153 24.47 8.78 3.02
N ALA A 154 24.18 7.48 3.20
CA ALA A 154 25.15 6.53 3.75
C ALA A 154 26.34 6.32 2.79
N GLY A 155 26.15 6.50 1.49
CA GLY A 155 27.24 6.54 0.50
C GLY A 155 28.26 7.66 0.74
N THR A 156 27.89 8.69 1.51
CA THR A 156 28.81 9.78 1.91
C THR A 156 29.63 9.39 3.16
N LEU A 157 29.16 8.42 3.96
CA LEU A 157 29.90 7.80 5.07
C LEU A 157 30.63 6.53 4.66
N CYS A 158 30.31 5.95 3.50
CA CYS A 158 31.09 4.90 2.90
C CYS A 158 32.35 5.53 2.27
N ILE A 159 33.46 5.40 2.91
CA ILE A 159 34.78 5.58 2.25
C ILE A 159 34.74 4.65 1.02
N PRO A 160 34.92 5.14 -0.22
CA PRO A 160 35.07 4.28 -1.39
C PRO A 160 36.21 3.33 -1.06
N ALA A 161 35.92 2.10 -0.80
CA ALA A 161 36.95 1.11 -0.52
C ALA A 161 37.63 0.85 -1.85
N GLU A 162 38.86 1.31 -2.01
CA GLU A 162 39.76 0.67 -2.95
C GLU A 162 39.73 -0.83 -2.62
N PRO A 163 39.69 -1.72 -3.63
CA PRO A 163 39.58 -3.15 -3.39
C PRO A 163 40.66 -3.57 -2.40
N THR A 164 40.24 -4.15 -1.28
CA THR A 164 41.13 -4.48 -0.17
C THR A 164 42.07 -5.58 -0.59
N LYS A 165 43.28 -5.21 -1.01
CA LYS A 165 44.31 -6.17 -1.36
C LYS A 165 44.89 -6.75 -0.06
N VAL A 166 44.26 -7.79 0.46
CA VAL A 166 44.79 -8.51 1.59
C VAL A 166 45.96 -9.38 1.07
N ILE A 167 47.18 -9.02 1.46
CA ILE A 167 48.39 -9.78 1.11
C ILE A 167 48.71 -10.71 2.26
N GLY A 168 48.74 -12.00 1.98
CA GLY A 168 49.12 -13.03 2.95
C GLY A 168 49.56 -14.31 2.23
N GLU A 169 50.85 -14.61 2.30
CA GLU A 169 51.46 -15.75 1.60
C GLU A 169 51.70 -16.94 2.56
N SER A 170 51.45 -16.77 3.86
CA SER A 170 51.65 -17.86 4.82
C SER A 170 50.57 -18.93 4.70
N ALA A 171 50.91 -20.17 5.02
CA ALA A 171 49.97 -21.29 5.03
C ALA A 171 48.75 -21.02 5.92
N ALA A 172 48.94 -20.32 7.05
CA ALA A 172 47.87 -19.90 7.96
C ALA A 172 46.90 -18.93 7.29
N MET A 173 47.41 -17.94 6.55
CA MET A 173 46.54 -16.98 5.81
C MET A 173 45.80 -17.67 4.66
N HIS A 174 46.43 -18.61 3.96
CA HIS A 174 45.72 -19.38 2.95
C HIS A 174 44.57 -20.21 3.53
N ALA A 175 44.73 -20.81 4.71
CA ALA A 175 43.66 -21.53 5.39
C ALA A 175 42.48 -20.58 5.76
N ILE A 176 42.81 -19.36 6.24
CA ILE A 176 41.79 -18.32 6.54
C ILE A 176 41.02 -17.93 5.26
N PHE A 177 41.71 -17.67 4.15
CA PHE A 177 41.04 -17.31 2.89
C PHE A 177 40.16 -18.44 2.35
N GLN A 178 40.59 -19.70 2.47
CA GLN A 178 39.75 -20.83 2.10
C GLN A 178 38.50 -20.94 2.98
N THR A 179 38.62 -20.68 4.27
CA THR A 179 37.50 -20.68 5.20
C THR A 179 36.54 -19.57 4.86
N ILE A 180 37.01 -18.34 4.63
CA ILE A 180 36.18 -17.20 4.23
C ILE A 180 35.37 -17.52 2.97
N ARG A 181 36.02 -18.08 1.92
CA ARG A 181 35.34 -18.46 0.67
C ARG A 181 34.20 -19.46 0.89
N LYS A 182 34.33 -20.37 1.85
CA LYS A 182 33.27 -21.36 2.16
C LYS A 182 32.07 -20.74 2.87
N PHE A 183 32.28 -19.70 3.67
CA PHE A 183 31.23 -19.07 4.50
C PHE A 183 30.69 -17.78 3.92
N SER A 184 31.38 -17.15 2.96
CA SER A 184 30.96 -15.87 2.38
C SER A 184 29.59 -15.92 1.71
N ASP A 185 29.18 -17.07 1.18
CA ASP A 185 27.87 -17.25 0.53
C ASP A 185 26.75 -17.56 1.52
N THR A 186 27.03 -17.57 2.82
CA THR A 186 26.05 -17.86 3.87
C THR A 186 25.66 -16.60 4.64
N ASP A 187 24.46 -16.61 5.26
CA ASP A 187 24.00 -15.55 6.16
C ASP A 187 24.47 -15.77 7.62
N ALA A 188 25.51 -16.57 7.84
CA ALA A 188 26.00 -16.89 9.16
C ALA A 188 26.76 -15.70 9.79
N ASN A 189 26.60 -15.52 11.10
CA ASN A 189 27.40 -14.57 11.87
C ASN A 189 28.84 -15.08 12.00
N LEU A 190 29.83 -14.24 11.69
CA LEU A 190 31.23 -14.56 11.78
C LEU A 190 31.89 -13.83 12.95
N LEU A 191 32.60 -14.55 13.80
CA LEU A 191 33.42 -14.00 14.87
C LEU A 191 34.90 -14.11 14.50
N LEU A 192 35.59 -12.97 14.38
CA LEU A 192 37.02 -12.87 14.11
C LEU A 192 37.76 -12.62 15.42
N LEU A 193 38.59 -13.57 15.84
CA LEU A 193 39.41 -13.46 17.05
C LEU A 193 40.88 -13.24 16.67
N GLY A 194 41.57 -12.41 17.46
CA GLY A 194 42.97 -12.11 17.29
C GLY A 194 43.43 -10.93 18.14
N GLU A 195 44.74 -10.77 18.29
CA GLU A 195 45.35 -9.67 19.04
C GLU A 195 45.11 -8.30 18.36
N ASN A 196 45.34 -7.21 19.08
CA ASN A 196 45.25 -5.87 18.51
C ASN A 196 46.29 -5.69 17.39
N GLY A 197 45.88 -5.02 16.30
CA GLY A 197 46.76 -4.77 15.17
C GLY A 197 46.92 -5.93 14.18
N THR A 198 46.30 -7.12 14.39
CA THR A 198 46.40 -8.27 13.48
C THR A 198 45.62 -8.17 12.18
N GLY A 199 44.94 -7.04 11.93
CA GLY A 199 44.21 -6.80 10.69
C GLY A 199 42.83 -7.42 10.64
N LYS A 200 42.14 -7.60 11.79
CA LYS A 200 40.76 -8.12 11.85
C LYS A 200 39.79 -7.31 10.98
N ASP A 201 39.91 -5.98 10.99
CA ASP A 201 39.06 -5.08 10.18
C ASP A 201 39.28 -5.29 8.67
N LEU A 202 40.51 -5.54 8.26
CA LEU A 202 40.89 -5.88 6.89
C LEU A 202 40.24 -7.21 6.46
N ILE A 203 40.27 -8.23 7.33
CA ILE A 203 39.61 -9.50 7.08
C ILE A 203 38.12 -9.38 7.07
N ALA A 204 37.50 -8.59 7.98
CA ALA A 204 36.04 -8.34 7.98
C ALA A 204 35.59 -7.70 6.66
N ARG A 205 36.35 -6.70 6.18
CA ARG A 205 36.09 -6.05 4.88
C ARG A 205 36.24 -7.04 3.73
N TYR A 206 37.26 -7.88 3.74
CA TYR A 206 37.47 -8.90 2.73
C TYR A 206 36.31 -9.92 2.68
N VAL A 207 35.78 -10.34 3.85
CA VAL A 207 34.59 -11.20 3.94
C VAL A 207 33.38 -10.51 3.27
N TYR A 208 33.14 -9.23 3.56
CA TYR A 208 32.08 -8.46 2.94
C TYR A 208 32.23 -8.40 1.42
N GLU A 209 33.43 -8.13 0.90
CA GLU A 209 33.71 -8.06 -0.55
C GLU A 209 33.49 -9.39 -1.29
N GLN A 210 33.66 -10.53 -0.60
CA GLN A 210 33.40 -11.86 -1.14
C GLN A 210 31.92 -12.29 -0.99
N SER A 211 31.10 -11.58 -0.22
CA SER A 211 29.73 -11.96 0.07
C SER A 211 28.75 -11.52 -1.02
N PRO A 212 27.56 -12.13 -1.12
CA PRO A 212 26.46 -11.67 -1.96
C PRO A 212 26.04 -10.22 -1.64
N ARG A 213 26.33 -9.75 -0.42
CA ARG A 213 25.99 -8.41 0.09
C ARG A 213 27.00 -7.32 -0.26
N LYS A 214 28.00 -7.58 -1.08
CA LYS A 214 29.05 -6.61 -1.50
C LYS A 214 28.54 -5.33 -2.17
N LYS A 215 27.27 -5.30 -2.55
CA LYS A 215 26.59 -4.10 -3.10
C LYS A 215 25.73 -3.37 -2.06
N GLU A 216 25.64 -3.90 -0.86
CA GLU A 216 24.92 -3.27 0.24
C GLU A 216 25.84 -2.31 1.01
N VAL A 217 25.31 -1.63 2.02
CA VAL A 217 26.10 -0.71 2.84
C VAL A 217 26.90 -1.51 3.86
N TYR A 218 28.24 -1.30 3.91
CA TYR A 218 29.12 -1.83 4.95
C TYR A 218 29.30 -0.77 6.03
N VAL A 219 28.88 -1.04 7.25
CA VAL A 219 28.98 -0.13 8.39
C VAL A 219 29.93 -0.71 9.44
N PRO A 220 31.17 -0.23 9.53
CA PRO A 220 32.06 -0.61 10.61
C PRO A 220 31.66 0.18 11.89
N ILE A 221 31.47 -0.52 13.00
CA ILE A 221 31.14 0.08 14.29
C ILE A 221 32.21 -0.33 15.29
N ASP A 222 32.91 0.66 15.83
CA ASP A 222 33.81 0.44 16.95
C ASP A 222 33.05 0.61 18.27
N LEU A 223 32.64 -0.51 18.84
CA LEU A 223 31.88 -0.55 20.10
C LEU A 223 32.67 0.01 21.28
N GLY A 224 34.02 -0.02 21.23
CA GLY A 224 34.88 0.54 22.26
C GLY A 224 34.90 2.06 22.30
N SER A 225 34.53 2.70 21.19
CA SER A 225 34.46 4.16 21.08
C SER A 225 33.11 4.75 21.53
N ILE A 226 32.07 3.92 21.72
CA ILE A 226 30.72 4.38 22.10
C ILE A 226 30.54 4.25 23.60
N PRO A 227 30.22 5.37 24.34
CA PRO A 227 29.89 5.31 25.74
C PRO A 227 28.67 4.39 25.98
N GLU A 228 28.71 3.56 27.03
CA GLU A 228 27.66 2.57 27.33
C GLU A 228 26.26 3.22 27.44
N THR A 229 26.19 4.43 27.97
CA THR A 229 24.95 5.21 28.12
C THR A 229 24.34 5.70 26.81
N LEU A 230 25.11 5.73 25.73
CA LEU A 230 24.66 6.18 24.41
C LEU A 230 24.55 5.04 23.39
N PHE A 231 24.87 3.81 23.84
CA PHE A 231 24.98 2.66 22.95
C PHE A 231 23.71 2.41 22.10
N GLU A 232 22.55 2.36 22.77
CA GLU A 232 21.27 2.12 22.06
C GLU A 232 20.90 3.29 21.14
N SER A 233 21.10 4.52 21.59
CA SER A 233 20.78 5.71 20.80
C SER A 233 21.70 5.91 19.58
N GLU A 234 22.97 5.50 19.68
CA GLU A 234 23.92 5.56 18.58
C GLU A 234 23.67 4.47 17.54
N LEU A 235 23.29 3.24 17.98
CA LEU A 235 23.07 2.12 17.09
C LEU A 235 21.70 2.11 16.42
N PHE A 236 20.65 2.48 17.15
CA PHE A 236 19.26 2.34 16.71
C PHE A 236 18.55 3.68 16.47
N GLY A 237 19.24 4.81 16.75
CA GLY A 237 18.63 6.12 16.68
C GLY A 237 17.63 6.38 17.81
N TYR A 238 16.97 7.53 17.78
CA TYR A 238 15.92 7.89 18.73
C TYR A 238 14.95 8.89 18.14
N GLU A 239 13.73 8.88 18.64
CA GLU A 239 12.73 9.88 18.29
C GLU A 239 12.93 11.17 19.10
N LYS A 240 12.50 12.30 18.51
CA LYS A 240 12.54 13.58 19.20
C LYS A 240 11.77 13.51 20.51
N GLY A 241 12.43 13.83 21.61
CA GLY A 241 11.84 13.81 22.95
C GLY A 241 12.01 12.50 23.71
N ALA A 242 12.75 11.52 23.20
CA ALA A 242 12.98 10.25 23.86
C ALA A 242 13.76 10.38 25.19
N PHE A 243 14.58 11.44 25.34
CA PHE A 243 15.28 11.81 26.57
C PHE A 243 15.54 13.33 26.64
N THR A 244 15.99 13.83 27.77
CA THR A 244 16.06 15.27 28.13
C THR A 244 16.79 16.15 27.10
N ASP A 245 17.78 15.62 26.39
CA ASP A 245 18.57 16.34 25.38
C ASP A 245 18.21 15.95 23.92
N ALA A 246 17.19 15.14 23.70
CA ALA A 246 16.73 14.72 22.37
C ALA A 246 15.97 15.86 21.64
N ARG A 247 16.66 16.97 21.33
CA ARG A 247 16.06 18.15 20.64
C ARG A 247 15.71 17.85 19.18
N ASN A 248 16.48 16.99 18.51
CA ASN A 248 16.23 16.50 17.16
C ASN A 248 16.28 14.97 17.16
N GLY A 249 15.38 14.30 16.44
CA GLY A 249 15.47 12.86 16.25
C GLY A 249 16.74 12.48 15.48
N LYS A 250 17.36 11.35 15.81
CA LYS A 250 18.48 10.75 15.07
C LYS A 250 17.95 9.47 14.43
N PRO A 251 17.96 9.36 13.06
CA PRO A 251 17.52 8.16 12.36
C PRO A 251 18.43 6.96 12.59
#